data_f10d1f204cb5c3abf1e9e163edf30ad7
#
_entry.id   f10d1f204cb5c3abf1e9e163edf30ad7
#
_cell.length_a   1.000
_cell.length_b   1.000
_cell.length_c   1.000
_cell.angle_alpha   90.00
_cell.angle_beta   90.00
_cell.angle_gamma   90.00
#
_symmetry.space_group_name_H-M   'P 1'
#
loop_
_entity.id
_entity.type
_entity.pdbx_description
1 polymer ?
#
loop_
_entity_poly.entity_id
_entity_poly.type
_entity_poly.pdbx_seq_one_letter_code
_entity_poly.pdbx_strand_id
1 'polypeptide(L)'
;MNINDINKNWDFIIGLEIHVQLDCNSKMFSNCQYEYDNSPNSLTCPTSLGLPGALPNVNQSAIESAIMFGKAVNGKISKNFTFARKHYFYPDLPKGYQISQFDQPIISGGSVPIWWNEKEFKIDLTRAHLEEDAGKSFHNNDSKKSNVDYNRSGAALIEIVTEPVIVHPEQAKIFMQRIKQIVNYINISNAEMEKGKLRCDANISLSKKGSGKFGVKTEIKNINSFRNVQKAIESEIIRQNKILNDRKEVQQATLTWNNDKNVAEIMRIKENADDYRYFPDPDLPPVSLEKSFIEDIKSSVPILPFDYEKKWMNEYNLSLNECMILSSSKDIAKYFEEVVSLDVSPKKASTWVSTELFRLFNEMNTAFDSSKVEAKDLKILIDEIKRNKITPNSGKEVLRALFETGKNISEILKSGDFDSSDINTTEIIDKVLSNCQNEVLRYKKGEEKLIGFFIGQVNKETKGKVSHEIVIAELSKKLKD
;
A
#
# COMPACT_ATOMS: atom_id res chain seq x y z
N MET A 1 28.10 8.76 0.58
CA MET A 1 28.42 7.83 1.68
C MET A 1 27.30 6.82 1.76
N ASN A 2 27.62 5.53 1.87
CA ASN A 2 26.58 4.49 1.90
C ASN A 2 26.02 4.34 3.32
N ILE A 3 24.69 4.26 3.46
CA ILE A 3 23.99 4.07 4.75
C ILE A 3 24.50 2.82 5.48
N ASN A 4 24.76 1.74 4.75
CA ASN A 4 25.29 0.50 5.33
C ASN A 4 26.68 0.67 5.96
N ASP A 5 27.53 1.58 5.45
CA ASP A 5 28.83 1.86 6.04
C ASP A 5 28.70 2.68 7.33
N ILE A 6 27.73 3.60 7.38
CA ILE A 6 27.43 4.34 8.60
C ILE A 6 26.91 3.40 9.68
N ASN A 7 26.06 2.43 9.33
CA ASN A 7 25.47 1.47 10.26
C ASN A 7 26.50 0.52 10.91
N LYS A 8 27.73 0.43 10.39
CA LYS A 8 28.81 -0.32 11.05
C LYS A 8 29.27 0.34 12.36
N ASN A 9 29.17 1.67 12.45
CA ASN A 9 29.64 2.46 13.59
C ASN A 9 28.52 3.04 14.47
N TRP A 10 27.32 3.20 13.90
CA TRP A 10 26.19 3.87 14.52
C TRP A 10 24.93 3.03 14.44
N ASP A 11 24.18 2.97 15.54
CA ASP A 11 22.81 2.47 15.54
C ASP A 11 21.87 3.60 15.11
N PHE A 12 20.97 3.30 14.16
CA PHE A 12 19.92 4.19 13.75
C PHE A 12 18.69 3.95 14.64
N ILE A 13 18.15 5.03 15.16
CA ILE A 13 16.98 5.01 16.03
C ILE A 13 15.96 5.94 15.38
N ILE A 14 14.94 5.33 14.78
CA ILE A 14 13.96 6.04 13.97
C ILE A 14 12.57 5.76 14.54
N GLY A 15 11.80 6.82 14.76
CA GLY A 15 10.39 6.77 15.09
C GLY A 15 9.60 7.60 14.07
N LEU A 16 8.36 7.22 13.83
CA LEU A 16 7.47 7.91 12.90
C LEU A 16 6.22 8.41 13.63
N GLU A 17 5.76 9.59 13.24
CA GLU A 17 4.47 10.17 13.59
C GLU A 17 3.68 10.31 12.29
N ILE A 18 2.54 9.66 12.21
CA ILE A 18 1.79 9.50 10.97
C ILE A 18 0.37 9.98 11.19
N HIS A 19 -0.08 10.93 10.34
CA HIS A 19 -1.44 11.42 10.33
C HIS A 19 -2.18 10.82 9.15
N VAL A 20 -3.30 10.16 9.42
CA VAL A 20 -4.21 9.62 8.41
C VAL A 20 -5.53 10.36 8.50
N GLN A 21 -5.92 11.03 7.42
CA GLN A 21 -7.25 11.62 7.33
C GLN A 21 -8.27 10.53 7.11
N LEU A 22 -9.28 10.49 7.99
CA LEU A 22 -10.35 9.51 7.94
C LEU A 22 -11.41 9.92 6.91
N ASP A 23 -11.92 8.95 6.17
CA ASP A 23 -12.99 9.16 5.18
C ASP A 23 -14.36 9.21 5.90
N CYS A 24 -14.58 10.29 6.67
CA CYS A 24 -15.83 10.60 7.35
C CYS A 24 -16.66 11.58 6.52
N ASN A 25 -17.98 11.43 6.49
CA ASN A 25 -18.88 12.34 5.78
C ASN A 25 -18.90 13.75 6.38
N SER A 26 -18.53 13.89 7.66
CA SER A 26 -18.48 15.16 8.36
C SER A 26 -17.16 15.29 9.13
N LYS A 27 -16.86 16.49 9.59
CA LYS A 27 -15.67 16.82 10.38
C LYS A 27 -15.67 16.14 11.74
N MET A 28 -14.52 16.12 12.41
CA MET A 28 -14.31 15.40 13.66
C MET A 28 -15.24 15.86 14.78
N PHE A 29 -15.51 17.16 14.88
CA PHE A 29 -16.28 17.75 15.98
C PHE A 29 -17.49 18.57 15.52
N SER A 30 -17.95 18.39 14.28
CA SER A 30 -19.13 19.07 13.76
C SER A 30 -19.79 18.29 12.62
N ASN A 31 -21.04 18.60 12.33
CA ASN A 31 -21.78 18.05 11.18
C ASN A 31 -21.41 18.71 9.84
N CYS A 32 -20.44 19.62 9.82
CA CYS A 32 -19.97 20.24 8.60
C CYS A 32 -19.35 19.19 7.69
N GLN A 33 -19.78 19.14 6.45
CA GLN A 33 -19.18 18.25 5.44
C GLN A 33 -17.72 18.62 5.17
N TYR A 34 -16.94 17.62 4.79
CA TYR A 34 -15.60 17.80 4.28
C TYR A 34 -15.43 16.97 3.01
N GLU A 35 -15.07 17.67 1.94
CA GLU A 35 -14.73 17.08 0.65
C GLU A 35 -13.45 17.74 0.13
N TYR A 36 -12.70 17.01 -0.66
CA TYR A 36 -11.50 17.53 -1.31
C TYR A 36 -11.89 18.33 -2.56
N ASP A 37 -11.08 19.34 -2.94
CA ASP A 37 -11.24 20.16 -4.15
C ASP A 37 -12.50 21.04 -4.25
N ASN A 38 -13.05 21.50 -3.12
CA ASN A 38 -14.09 22.53 -3.11
C ASN A 38 -13.52 23.94 -3.14
N SER A 39 -14.37 24.92 -3.48
CA SER A 39 -14.00 26.34 -3.41
C SER A 39 -13.49 26.70 -2.02
N PRO A 40 -12.42 27.52 -1.87
CA PRO A 40 -11.87 27.87 -0.57
C PRO A 40 -12.93 28.45 0.37
N ASN A 41 -12.91 28.00 1.62
CA ASN A 41 -13.82 28.42 2.70
C ASN A 41 -15.31 28.15 2.46
N SER A 42 -15.67 27.26 1.51
CA SER A 42 -17.06 26.89 1.25
C SER A 42 -17.61 25.84 2.21
N LEU A 43 -16.73 25.02 2.82
CA LEU A 43 -17.08 23.94 3.75
C LEU A 43 -16.64 24.32 5.18
N THR A 44 -17.19 25.40 5.70
CA THR A 44 -16.92 25.91 7.05
C THR A 44 -18.21 25.99 7.87
N CYS A 45 -18.07 25.96 9.18
CA CYS A 45 -19.20 26.12 10.11
C CYS A 45 -18.72 26.86 11.37
N PRO A 46 -19.64 27.37 12.20
CA PRO A 46 -19.30 28.05 13.44
C PRO A 46 -18.34 27.27 14.34
N THR A 47 -18.54 25.95 14.47
CA THR A 47 -17.70 25.08 15.29
C THR A 47 -16.27 24.96 14.73
N SER A 48 -16.13 24.72 13.41
CA SER A 48 -14.81 24.60 12.79
C SER A 48 -14.02 25.90 12.76
N LEU A 49 -14.72 27.04 12.80
CA LEU A 49 -14.13 28.38 12.87
C LEU A 49 -13.92 28.89 14.30
N GLY A 50 -14.41 28.16 15.31
CA GLY A 50 -14.28 28.58 16.71
C GLY A 50 -15.09 29.83 17.06
N LEU A 51 -16.27 30.00 16.44
CA LEU A 51 -17.10 31.16 16.73
C LEU A 51 -17.67 31.09 18.16
N PRO A 52 -17.86 32.24 18.83
CA PRO A 52 -18.43 32.26 20.18
C PRO A 52 -19.76 31.55 20.27
N GLY A 53 -19.92 30.66 21.27
CA GLY A 53 -21.14 29.88 21.55
C GLY A 53 -21.29 28.59 20.72
N ALA A 54 -20.37 28.31 19.78
CA ALA A 54 -20.37 27.03 19.09
C ALA A 54 -19.72 25.95 19.94
N LEU A 55 -20.39 24.81 20.10
CA LEU A 55 -19.90 23.68 20.86
C LEU A 55 -19.52 22.50 19.96
N PRO A 56 -18.41 21.80 20.24
CA PRO A 56 -17.99 20.61 19.49
C PRO A 56 -18.91 19.40 19.82
N ASN A 57 -19.06 18.51 18.85
CA ASN A 57 -19.72 17.24 18.99
C ASN A 57 -18.92 16.13 18.29
N VAL A 58 -18.63 15.03 18.98
CA VAL A 58 -17.76 13.97 18.49
C VAL A 58 -18.40 13.19 17.34
N ASN A 59 -17.62 12.98 16.28
CA ASN A 59 -18.03 12.16 15.14
C ASN A 59 -17.92 10.67 15.47
N GLN A 60 -19.05 9.97 15.48
CA GLN A 60 -19.10 8.54 15.78
C GLN A 60 -18.32 7.69 14.75
N SER A 61 -18.39 8.03 13.45
CA SER A 61 -17.69 7.26 12.43
C SER A 61 -16.17 7.34 12.55
N ALA A 62 -15.63 8.42 13.11
CA ALA A 62 -14.21 8.53 13.43
C ALA A 62 -13.82 7.60 14.61
N ILE A 63 -14.69 7.47 15.63
CA ILE A 63 -14.51 6.49 16.72
C ILE A 63 -14.53 5.06 16.18
N GLU A 64 -15.49 4.72 15.33
CA GLU A 64 -15.59 3.41 14.68
C GLU A 64 -14.33 3.09 13.87
N SER A 65 -13.86 4.05 13.08
CA SER A 65 -12.61 3.94 12.32
C SER A 65 -11.39 3.69 13.21
N ALA A 66 -11.31 4.39 14.36
CA ALA A 66 -10.23 4.16 15.31
C ALA A 66 -10.29 2.76 15.94
N ILE A 67 -11.49 2.26 16.29
CA ILE A 67 -11.66 0.90 16.82
C ILE A 67 -11.23 -0.15 15.77
N MET A 68 -11.62 0.02 14.49
CA MET A 68 -11.19 -0.86 13.41
C MET A 68 -9.66 -0.85 13.26
N PHE A 69 -9.04 0.33 13.28
CA PHE A 69 -7.59 0.46 13.23
C PHE A 69 -6.91 -0.20 14.46
N GLY A 70 -7.42 0.05 15.66
CA GLY A 70 -6.91 -0.57 16.89
C GLY A 70 -6.95 -2.10 16.84
N LYS A 71 -8.03 -2.68 16.28
CA LYS A 71 -8.11 -4.12 16.05
C LYS A 71 -7.08 -4.58 15.01
N ALA A 72 -6.93 -3.84 13.92
CA ALA A 72 -6.02 -4.19 12.83
C ALA A 72 -4.53 -4.23 13.26
N VAL A 73 -4.14 -3.40 14.22
CA VAL A 73 -2.76 -3.36 14.73
C VAL A 73 -2.59 -4.10 16.07
N ASN A 74 -3.60 -4.85 16.51
CA ASN A 74 -3.62 -5.51 17.82
C ASN A 74 -3.35 -4.55 18.99
N GLY A 75 -3.77 -3.29 18.87
CA GLY A 75 -3.69 -2.28 19.91
C GLY A 75 -4.76 -2.47 20.99
N LYS A 76 -4.46 -1.99 22.20
CA LYS A 76 -5.43 -1.95 23.29
C LYS A 76 -6.39 -0.78 23.08
N ILE A 77 -7.65 -1.09 22.77
CA ILE A 77 -8.72 -0.10 22.60
C ILE A 77 -9.23 0.30 23.98
N SER A 78 -9.21 1.59 24.29
CA SER A 78 -9.69 2.13 25.56
C SER A 78 -11.22 2.22 25.55
N LYS A 79 -11.86 1.66 26.58
CA LYS A 79 -13.29 1.83 26.79
C LYS A 79 -13.64 3.28 27.13
N ASN A 80 -12.80 3.93 27.93
CA ASN A 80 -12.96 5.32 28.35
C ASN A 80 -11.76 6.14 27.86
N PHE A 81 -12.04 7.28 27.24
CA PHE A 81 -11.00 8.22 26.80
C PHE A 81 -11.53 9.65 26.84
N THR A 82 -10.62 10.62 26.78
CA THR A 82 -10.93 12.04 26.80
C THR A 82 -10.28 12.76 25.64
N PHE A 83 -10.87 13.87 25.26
CA PHE A 83 -10.21 14.83 24.36
C PHE A 83 -9.57 15.95 25.16
N ALA A 84 -8.46 16.47 24.66
CA ALA A 84 -7.71 17.56 25.26
C ALA A 84 -7.46 18.68 24.25
N ARG A 85 -7.29 19.89 24.74
CA ARG A 85 -6.87 21.03 23.94
C ARG A 85 -5.35 21.11 23.90
N LYS A 86 -4.80 21.14 22.66
CA LYS A 86 -3.39 21.38 22.36
C LYS A 86 -3.26 22.84 21.90
N HIS A 87 -2.65 23.70 22.72
CA HIS A 87 -2.60 25.13 22.46
C HIS A 87 -1.40 25.53 21.62
N TYR A 88 -1.65 26.08 20.46
CA TYR A 88 -0.66 26.77 19.63
C TYR A 88 -1.39 27.74 18.68
N PHE A 89 -0.67 28.81 18.25
CA PHE A 89 -1.26 29.87 17.45
C PHE A 89 -0.70 29.87 16.04
N TYR A 90 -1.56 29.51 15.09
CA TYR A 90 -1.27 29.59 13.67
C TYR A 90 -2.50 30.13 12.93
N PRO A 91 -2.31 30.83 11.78
CA PRO A 91 -3.43 31.41 11.03
C PRO A 91 -4.46 30.37 10.57
N ASP A 92 -4.04 29.13 10.30
CA ASP A 92 -4.88 28.03 9.87
C ASP A 92 -5.52 27.23 11.03
N LEU A 93 -5.30 27.66 12.26
CA LEU A 93 -5.92 27.12 13.47
C LEU A 93 -6.84 28.18 14.10
N PRO A 94 -8.10 28.35 13.62
CA PRO A 94 -8.95 29.48 13.94
C PRO A 94 -9.36 29.56 15.41
N LYS A 95 -9.40 28.42 16.13
CA LYS A 95 -9.71 28.36 17.57
C LYS A 95 -8.53 28.75 18.47
N GLY A 96 -7.30 28.77 17.94
CA GLY A 96 -6.07 28.94 18.72
C GLY A 96 -5.66 27.67 19.49
N TYR A 97 -6.40 26.58 19.35
CA TYR A 97 -6.06 25.25 19.86
C TYR A 97 -6.58 24.16 18.91
N GLN A 98 -5.97 23.01 18.96
CA GLN A 98 -6.40 21.79 18.31
C GLN A 98 -7.02 20.84 19.35
N ILE A 99 -8.16 20.25 19.04
CA ILE A 99 -8.72 19.18 19.86
C ILE A 99 -8.03 17.88 19.43
N SER A 100 -7.41 17.22 20.40
CA SER A 100 -6.64 15.98 20.23
C SER A 100 -6.81 15.07 21.45
N GLN A 101 -6.00 14.03 21.60
CA GLN A 101 -5.94 13.21 22.81
C GLN A 101 -4.50 13.18 23.34
N PHE A 102 -4.31 13.25 24.64
CA PHE A 102 -2.97 13.34 25.23
C PHE A 102 -2.65 12.12 26.10
N ASP A 103 -3.13 12.11 27.33
CA ASP A 103 -2.86 11.09 28.36
C ASP A 103 -3.78 9.87 28.30
N GLN A 104 -4.95 10.01 27.68
CA GLN A 104 -5.95 8.97 27.53
C GLN A 104 -6.33 8.75 26.07
N PRO A 105 -5.42 8.22 25.25
CA PRO A 105 -5.71 7.96 23.83
C PRO A 105 -6.69 6.78 23.70
N ILE A 106 -7.44 6.77 22.58
CA ILE A 106 -8.36 5.67 22.26
C ILE A 106 -7.63 4.35 22.03
N ILE A 107 -6.37 4.38 21.54
CA ILE A 107 -5.57 3.18 21.28
C ILE A 107 -4.19 3.34 21.94
N SER A 108 -3.79 2.33 22.72
CA SER A 108 -2.46 2.23 23.32
C SER A 108 -1.74 0.99 22.84
N GLY A 109 -0.46 1.11 22.49
CA GLY A 109 0.33 -0.01 22.01
C GLY A 109 -0.15 -0.55 20.65
N GLY A 110 0.16 -1.79 20.39
CA GLY A 110 -0.08 -2.47 19.13
C GLY A 110 1.21 -2.63 18.32
N SER A 111 1.13 -3.32 17.19
CA SER A 111 2.28 -3.51 16.30
C SER A 111 1.84 -3.72 14.86
N VAL A 112 2.70 -3.35 13.93
CA VAL A 112 2.48 -3.55 12.49
C VAL A 112 3.61 -4.42 11.95
N PRO A 113 3.30 -5.62 11.47
CA PRO A 113 4.29 -6.48 10.83
C PRO A 113 4.59 -6.03 9.40
N ILE A 114 5.86 -6.09 9.03
CA ILE A 114 6.36 -5.84 7.69
C ILE A 114 7.34 -6.94 7.26
N TRP A 115 7.51 -7.11 5.96
CA TRP A 115 8.60 -7.91 5.41
C TRP A 115 9.79 -7.02 5.11
N TRP A 116 10.95 -7.36 5.67
CA TRP A 116 12.23 -6.71 5.37
C TRP A 116 13.32 -7.75 5.22
N ASN A 117 14.01 -7.75 4.07
CA ASN A 117 14.97 -8.79 3.69
C ASN A 117 14.38 -10.22 3.85
N GLU A 118 13.16 -10.40 3.36
CA GLU A 118 12.39 -11.66 3.41
C GLU A 118 12.11 -12.19 4.83
N LYS A 119 12.31 -11.37 5.85
CA LYS A 119 12.03 -11.70 7.25
C LYS A 119 10.91 -10.83 7.81
N GLU A 120 10.12 -11.43 8.69
CA GLU A 120 9.14 -10.67 9.47
C GLU A 120 9.85 -9.72 10.43
N PHE A 121 9.48 -8.44 10.38
CA PHE A 121 9.90 -7.42 11.33
C PHE A 121 8.65 -6.72 11.86
N LYS A 122 8.56 -6.52 13.18
CA LYS A 122 7.44 -5.83 13.82
C LYS A 122 7.85 -4.43 14.23
N ILE A 123 7.02 -3.46 13.89
CA ILE A 123 7.18 -2.08 14.33
C ILE A 123 6.09 -1.82 15.37
N ASP A 124 6.52 -1.65 16.61
CA ASP A 124 5.63 -1.41 17.73
C ASP A 124 5.13 0.02 17.71
N LEU A 125 3.87 0.18 18.15
CA LEU A 125 3.21 1.48 18.28
C LEU A 125 3.17 1.88 19.75
N THR A 126 3.44 3.16 20.01
CA THR A 126 3.19 3.76 21.33
C THR A 126 1.71 3.96 21.53
N ARG A 127 1.05 4.55 20.53
CA ARG A 127 -0.39 4.86 20.55
C ARG A 127 -0.92 5.19 19.16
N ALA A 128 -2.24 5.19 19.03
CA ALA A 128 -2.93 5.94 18.00
C ALA A 128 -4.12 6.69 18.64
N HIS A 129 -4.36 7.91 18.19
CA HIS A 129 -5.37 8.76 18.80
C HIS A 129 -6.09 9.63 17.75
N LEU A 130 -7.29 10.07 18.12
CA LEU A 130 -8.13 10.91 17.27
C LEU A 130 -7.83 12.39 17.51
N GLU A 131 -7.82 13.16 16.43
CA GLU A 131 -7.67 14.60 16.46
C GLU A 131 -8.34 15.27 15.26
N GLU A 132 -8.40 16.58 15.24
CA GLU A 132 -8.86 17.37 14.10
C GLU A 132 -7.70 17.97 13.31
N ASP A 133 -7.87 18.13 11.99
CA ASP A 133 -6.88 18.80 11.15
C ASP A 133 -7.00 20.35 11.22
N ALA A 134 -5.90 21.03 10.97
CA ALA A 134 -5.87 22.46 10.75
C ALA A 134 -6.35 22.83 9.34
N GLY A 135 -6.59 24.12 9.09
CA GLY A 135 -6.82 24.67 7.75
C GLY A 135 -5.60 24.53 6.85
N LYS A 136 -5.62 25.22 5.71
CA LYS A 136 -4.51 25.25 4.75
C LYS A 136 -4.07 26.68 4.50
N SER A 137 -2.79 26.96 4.74
CA SER A 137 -2.19 28.26 4.46
C SER A 137 -1.48 28.26 3.11
N PHE A 138 -1.76 29.29 2.31
CA PHE A 138 -1.11 29.54 1.03
C PHE A 138 -0.28 30.81 1.12
N HIS A 139 1.01 30.71 0.97
CA HIS A 139 1.93 31.86 0.98
C HIS A 139 2.15 32.35 -0.44
N ASN A 140 1.83 33.59 -0.68
CA ASN A 140 2.13 34.27 -1.94
C ASN A 140 3.40 35.14 -1.75
N ASN A 141 4.51 34.68 -2.32
CA ASN A 141 5.81 35.32 -2.21
C ASN A 141 5.82 36.75 -2.78
N ASP A 142 5.02 37.01 -3.81
CA ASP A 142 5.00 38.32 -4.50
C ASP A 142 4.22 39.38 -3.71
N SER A 143 3.17 38.99 -2.98
CA SER A 143 2.28 39.93 -2.29
C SER A 143 2.58 40.11 -0.80
N LYS A 144 3.49 39.33 -0.22
CA LYS A 144 3.74 39.24 1.24
C LYS A 144 2.46 38.96 2.05
N LYS A 145 1.46 38.33 1.43
CA LYS A 145 0.19 37.93 2.04
C LYS A 145 0.06 36.44 2.11
N SER A 146 -0.60 35.96 3.14
CA SER A 146 -1.00 34.57 3.26
C SER A 146 -2.52 34.49 3.16
N ASN A 147 -3.01 33.59 2.30
CA ASN A 147 -4.41 33.22 2.23
C ASN A 147 -4.64 31.95 3.05
N VAL A 148 -5.77 31.86 3.73
CA VAL A 148 -6.12 30.69 4.53
C VAL A 148 -7.43 30.10 4.02
N ASP A 149 -7.41 28.80 3.80
CA ASP A 149 -8.58 28.00 3.49
C ASP A 149 -8.91 27.11 4.69
N TYR A 150 -10.08 27.31 5.29
CA TYR A 150 -10.56 26.57 6.44
C TYR A 150 -11.42 25.34 6.08
N ASN A 151 -11.55 24.99 4.82
CA ASN A 151 -12.30 23.79 4.43
C ASN A 151 -11.80 22.55 5.16
N ARG A 152 -10.47 22.38 5.27
CA ARG A 152 -9.86 21.25 5.97
C ARG A 152 -9.92 21.37 7.49
N SER A 153 -10.04 22.57 8.05
CA SER A 153 -10.10 22.79 9.50
C SER A 153 -11.23 21.99 10.13
N GLY A 154 -10.88 21.11 11.08
CA GLY A 154 -11.78 20.20 11.74
C GLY A 154 -11.97 18.84 11.05
N ALA A 155 -11.30 18.55 9.93
CA ALA A 155 -11.33 17.22 9.31
C ALA A 155 -10.83 16.15 10.29
N ALA A 156 -11.44 14.97 10.26
CA ALA A 156 -11.09 13.90 11.19
C ALA A 156 -9.74 13.26 10.85
N LEU A 157 -8.86 13.15 11.82
CA LEU A 157 -7.56 12.50 11.72
C LEU A 157 -7.41 11.40 12.76
N ILE A 158 -6.61 10.38 12.41
CA ILE A 158 -5.97 9.50 13.36
C ILE A 158 -4.46 9.71 13.29
N GLU A 159 -3.83 10.07 14.42
CA GLU A 159 -2.38 10.15 14.57
C GLU A 159 -1.87 8.83 15.11
N ILE A 160 -0.87 8.25 14.45
CA ILE A 160 -0.23 6.97 14.76
C ILE A 160 1.22 7.25 15.13
N VAL A 161 1.62 6.90 16.34
CA VAL A 161 2.98 7.12 16.84
C VAL A 161 3.66 5.77 17.04
N THR A 162 4.81 5.56 16.40
CA THR A 162 5.61 4.35 16.61
C THR A 162 6.54 4.47 17.78
N GLU A 163 6.90 3.34 18.37
CA GLU A 163 8.14 3.25 19.15
C GLU A 163 9.36 3.49 18.24
N PRO A 164 10.49 3.98 18.77
CA PRO A 164 11.69 4.25 18.00
C PRO A 164 12.49 2.97 17.69
N VAL A 165 11.81 1.98 17.11
CA VAL A 165 12.35 0.62 16.84
C VAL A 165 12.78 0.40 15.40
N ILE A 166 12.56 1.37 14.53
CA ILE A 166 12.98 1.31 13.12
C ILE A 166 14.50 1.54 13.06
N VAL A 167 15.22 0.62 12.43
CA VAL A 167 16.69 0.59 12.40
C VAL A 167 17.29 0.78 11.01
N HIS A 168 16.44 0.98 9.99
CA HIS A 168 16.86 1.22 8.62
C HIS A 168 15.86 2.11 7.87
N PRO A 169 16.29 3.08 7.05
CA PRO A 169 15.41 3.98 6.31
C PRO A 169 14.37 3.27 5.42
N GLU A 170 14.76 2.14 4.83
CA GLU A 170 13.87 1.33 4.00
C GLU A 170 12.70 0.74 4.80
N GLN A 171 12.92 0.34 6.06
CA GLN A 171 11.84 -0.14 6.94
C GLN A 171 10.78 0.93 7.16
N ALA A 172 11.18 2.21 7.31
CA ALA A 172 10.25 3.32 7.44
C ALA A 172 9.36 3.47 6.20
N LYS A 173 9.93 3.37 5.01
CA LYS A 173 9.16 3.39 3.75
C LYS A 173 8.19 2.21 3.66
N ILE A 174 8.65 0.99 3.93
CA ILE A 174 7.81 -0.23 3.88
C ILE A 174 6.68 -0.13 4.91
N PHE A 175 6.97 0.37 6.11
CA PHE A 175 5.98 0.58 7.15
C PHE A 175 4.89 1.56 6.72
N MET A 176 5.26 2.70 6.14
CA MET A 176 4.31 3.68 5.61
C MET A 176 3.40 3.08 4.53
N GLN A 177 3.96 2.25 3.64
CA GLN A 177 3.19 1.53 2.64
C GLN A 177 2.22 0.52 3.28
N ARG A 178 2.66 -0.17 4.34
CA ARG A 178 1.82 -1.11 5.10
C ARG A 178 0.69 -0.38 5.84
N ILE A 179 0.94 0.77 6.44
CA ILE A 179 -0.12 1.59 7.06
C ILE A 179 -1.17 1.99 6.01
N LYS A 180 -0.75 2.52 4.85
CA LYS A 180 -1.68 2.82 3.75
C LYS A 180 -2.52 1.60 3.38
N GLN A 181 -1.89 0.44 3.23
CA GLN A 181 -2.56 -0.80 2.87
C GLN A 181 -3.59 -1.23 3.94
N ILE A 182 -3.23 -1.16 5.22
CA ILE A 182 -4.14 -1.50 6.33
C ILE A 182 -5.37 -0.59 6.32
N VAL A 183 -5.18 0.74 6.29
CA VAL A 183 -6.31 1.68 6.35
C VAL A 183 -7.23 1.58 5.13
N ASN A 184 -6.69 1.20 3.96
CA ASN A 184 -7.49 0.88 2.77
C ASN A 184 -8.27 -0.43 2.94
N TYR A 185 -7.64 -1.48 3.51
CA TYR A 185 -8.31 -2.78 3.74
C TYR A 185 -9.49 -2.70 4.68
N ILE A 186 -9.37 -1.87 5.72
CA ILE A 186 -10.45 -1.64 6.67
C ILE A 186 -11.39 -0.49 6.26
N ASN A 187 -11.19 0.10 5.07
CA ASN A 187 -12.02 1.15 4.47
C ASN A 187 -12.20 2.40 5.35
N ILE A 188 -11.17 2.84 6.06
CA ILE A 188 -11.23 4.06 6.89
C ILE A 188 -10.56 5.26 6.22
N SER A 189 -9.73 5.03 5.19
CA SER A 189 -9.08 6.09 4.41
C SER A 189 -8.52 5.52 3.11
N ASN A 190 -8.52 6.32 2.05
CA ASN A 190 -7.75 6.02 0.84
C ASN A 190 -6.27 6.43 0.95
N ALA A 191 -5.90 7.16 2.00
CA ALA A 191 -4.54 7.51 2.38
C ALA A 191 -3.66 8.01 1.21
N GLU A 192 -4.20 8.93 0.38
CA GLU A 192 -3.49 9.55 -0.73
C GLU A 192 -2.50 10.58 -0.21
N MET A 193 -1.20 10.24 -0.26
CA MET A 193 -0.15 11.08 0.29
C MET A 193 0.03 12.38 -0.50
N GLU A 194 -0.17 12.34 -1.81
CA GLU A 194 -0.11 13.47 -2.73
C GLU A 194 -1.21 14.52 -2.45
N LYS A 195 -2.36 14.07 -1.92
CA LYS A 195 -3.46 14.94 -1.48
C LYS A 195 -3.36 15.35 -0.01
N GLY A 196 -2.29 14.94 0.69
CA GLY A 196 -2.09 15.21 2.11
C GLY A 196 -3.01 14.45 3.06
N LYS A 197 -3.70 13.39 2.57
CA LYS A 197 -4.53 12.51 3.42
C LYS A 197 -3.69 11.53 4.25
N LEU A 198 -2.44 11.32 3.88
CA LEU A 198 -1.44 10.61 4.65
C LEU A 198 -0.20 11.48 4.76
N ARG A 199 0.21 11.78 5.98
CA ARG A 199 1.40 12.61 6.28
C ARG A 199 2.31 11.86 7.22
N CYS A 200 3.60 12.13 7.16
CA CYS A 200 4.59 11.50 8.01
C CYS A 200 5.63 12.50 8.46
N ASP A 201 5.85 12.56 9.76
CA ASP A 201 6.99 13.21 10.37
C ASP A 201 7.94 12.12 10.87
N ALA A 202 9.24 12.27 10.59
CA ALA A 202 10.26 11.29 10.98
C ALA A 202 11.16 11.84 12.07
N ASN A 203 11.31 11.09 13.15
CA ASN A 203 12.21 11.38 14.26
C ASN A 203 13.46 10.50 14.14
N ILE A 204 14.65 11.08 14.06
CA ILE A 204 15.89 10.36 13.80
C ILE A 204 16.94 10.73 14.84
N SER A 205 17.63 9.73 15.37
CA SER A 205 18.85 9.92 16.12
C SER A 205 19.88 8.83 15.82
N LEU A 206 21.17 9.16 15.88
CA LEU A 206 22.28 8.23 15.81
C LEU A 206 22.85 8.00 17.18
N SER A 207 23.11 6.76 17.50
CA SER A 207 23.79 6.33 18.74
C SER A 207 25.00 5.48 18.42
N LYS A 208 26.03 5.55 19.24
CA LYS A 208 27.23 4.71 19.05
C LYS A 208 26.84 3.24 19.07
N LYS A 209 27.32 2.49 18.08
CA LYS A 209 26.97 1.07 17.88
C LYS A 209 27.04 0.27 19.18
N GLY A 210 25.94 -0.39 19.52
CA GLY A 210 25.85 -1.25 20.71
C GLY A 210 25.82 -0.52 22.05
N SER A 211 25.70 0.81 22.09
CA SER A 211 25.70 1.56 23.35
C SER A 211 24.42 1.41 24.17
N GLY A 212 23.30 1.04 23.55
CA GLY A 212 21.97 0.99 24.17
C GLY A 212 21.41 2.35 24.60
N LYS A 213 22.05 3.47 24.21
CA LYS A 213 21.60 4.83 24.56
C LYS A 213 21.01 5.51 23.33
N PHE A 214 20.04 6.40 23.57
CA PHE A 214 19.54 7.26 22.50
C PHE A 214 20.46 8.45 22.23
N GLY A 215 20.62 8.81 20.97
CA GLY A 215 21.27 10.05 20.56
C GLY A 215 20.31 11.24 20.64
N VAL A 216 20.80 12.43 20.24
CA VAL A 216 19.96 13.63 20.14
C VAL A 216 19.01 13.49 18.95
N LYS A 217 17.72 13.64 19.21
CA LYS A 217 16.65 13.50 18.23
C LYS A 217 16.50 14.75 17.37
N THR A 218 16.36 14.55 16.07
CA THR A 218 15.90 15.56 15.12
C THR A 218 14.62 15.08 14.45
N GLU A 219 13.77 16.01 14.05
CA GLU A 219 12.46 15.79 13.45
C GLU A 219 12.45 16.31 12.02
N ILE A 220 12.02 15.50 11.04
CA ILE A 220 11.84 15.95 9.66
C ILE A 220 10.36 15.98 9.34
N LYS A 221 9.91 17.16 8.85
CA LYS A 221 8.53 17.42 8.43
C LYS A 221 8.39 17.59 6.91
N ASN A 222 7.15 17.64 6.44
CA ASN A 222 6.80 17.92 5.04
C ASN A 222 7.26 16.82 4.06
N ILE A 223 7.19 15.57 4.47
CA ILE A 223 7.52 14.43 3.61
C ILE A 223 6.25 13.97 2.87
N ASN A 224 6.24 14.09 1.56
CA ASN A 224 5.03 13.97 0.72
C ASN A 224 4.99 12.73 -0.18
N SER A 225 5.91 11.78 -0.03
CA SER A 225 5.87 10.49 -0.72
C SER A 225 6.63 9.41 0.03
N PHE A 226 6.29 8.14 -0.17
CA PHE A 226 6.99 7.01 0.45
C PHE A 226 8.48 6.97 0.11
N ARG A 227 8.84 7.32 -1.13
CA ARG A 227 10.24 7.41 -1.55
C ARG A 227 10.97 8.50 -0.79
N ASN A 228 10.30 9.61 -0.53
CA ASN A 228 10.90 10.74 0.19
C ASN A 228 11.04 10.44 1.68
N VAL A 229 10.19 9.60 2.29
CA VAL A 229 10.40 9.12 3.68
C VAL A 229 11.77 8.47 3.81
N GLN A 230 12.09 7.52 2.94
CA GLN A 230 13.40 6.87 2.95
C GLN A 230 14.54 7.87 2.72
N LYS A 231 14.46 8.70 1.67
CA LYS A 231 15.49 9.66 1.32
C LYS A 231 15.73 10.74 2.39
N ALA A 232 14.66 11.24 3.01
CA ALA A 232 14.75 12.23 4.06
C ALA A 232 15.49 11.68 5.28
N ILE A 233 15.17 10.46 5.69
CA ILE A 233 15.84 9.77 6.78
C ILE A 233 17.32 9.50 6.42
N GLU A 234 17.60 9.04 5.19
CA GLU A 234 18.99 8.83 4.71
C GLU A 234 19.81 10.14 4.74
N SER A 235 19.22 11.25 4.27
CA SER A 235 19.85 12.56 4.29
C SER A 235 20.22 12.99 5.71
N GLU A 236 19.33 12.81 6.66
CA GLU A 236 19.54 13.18 8.05
C GLU A 236 20.56 12.29 8.75
N ILE A 237 20.56 10.99 8.48
CA ILE A 237 21.58 10.06 8.98
C ILE A 237 22.97 10.51 8.49
N ILE A 238 23.10 10.87 7.22
CA ILE A 238 24.37 11.34 6.65
C ILE A 238 24.79 12.65 7.32
N ARG A 239 23.86 13.58 7.54
CA ARG A 239 24.14 14.87 8.21
C ARG A 239 24.61 14.65 9.66
N GLN A 240 23.88 13.86 10.45
CA GLN A 240 24.26 13.56 11.85
C GLN A 240 25.60 12.83 11.92
N ASN A 241 25.83 11.82 11.06
CA ASN A 241 27.10 11.10 10.99
C ASN A 241 28.28 12.04 10.74
N LYS A 242 28.14 13.05 9.85
CA LYS A 242 29.19 14.03 9.60
C LYS A 242 29.50 14.85 10.85
N ILE A 243 28.46 15.36 11.56
CA ILE A 243 28.60 16.14 12.78
C ILE A 243 29.34 15.33 13.86
N LEU A 244 28.92 14.07 14.06
CA LEU A 244 29.46 13.18 15.10
C LEU A 244 30.90 12.75 14.78
N ASN A 245 31.25 12.53 13.52
CA ASN A 245 32.61 12.22 13.09
C ASN A 245 33.57 13.44 13.24
N ASP A 246 33.03 14.66 13.09
CA ASP A 246 33.74 15.91 13.38
C ASP A 246 33.88 16.16 14.91
N ARG A 247 33.46 15.22 15.76
CA ARG A 247 33.43 15.30 17.23
C ARG A 247 32.59 16.49 17.76
N LYS A 248 31.56 16.88 17.00
CA LYS A 248 30.59 17.91 17.39
C LYS A 248 29.30 17.24 17.88
N GLU A 249 28.49 17.98 18.62
CA GLU A 249 27.20 17.52 19.11
C GLU A 249 26.09 17.83 18.10
N VAL A 250 25.17 16.89 17.95
CA VAL A 250 23.94 17.12 17.20
C VAL A 250 23.02 17.96 18.06
N GLN A 251 22.48 19.06 17.52
CA GLN A 251 21.47 19.88 18.18
C GLN A 251 20.07 19.38 17.86
N GLN A 252 19.18 19.43 18.84
CA GLN A 252 17.78 19.12 18.62
C GLN A 252 17.17 20.16 17.68
N ALA A 253 16.61 19.72 16.56
CA ALA A 253 16.13 20.61 15.51
C ALA A 253 14.91 20.01 14.80
N THR A 254 14.07 20.90 14.26
CA THR A 254 13.06 20.53 13.26
C THR A 254 13.62 20.88 11.88
N LEU A 255 13.54 19.95 10.96
CA LEU A 255 13.98 20.07 9.58
C LEU A 255 12.75 19.97 8.64
N THR A 256 12.90 20.49 7.44
CA THR A 256 11.95 20.27 6.34
C THR A 256 12.63 19.52 5.21
N TRP A 257 11.88 18.62 4.58
CA TRP A 257 12.37 17.95 3.38
C TRP A 257 12.26 18.88 2.16
N ASN A 258 13.38 19.11 1.48
CA ASN A 258 13.44 19.84 0.23
C ASN A 258 13.56 18.84 -0.93
N ASN A 259 12.47 18.68 -1.71
CA ASN A 259 12.41 17.72 -2.82
C ASN A 259 13.40 18.06 -3.95
N ASP A 260 13.59 19.34 -4.27
CA ASP A 260 14.40 19.77 -5.41
C ASP A 260 15.88 19.50 -5.14
N LYS A 261 16.31 19.76 -3.92
CA LYS A 261 17.67 19.56 -3.49
C LYS A 261 17.95 18.13 -2.96
N ASN A 262 16.91 17.34 -2.69
CA ASN A 262 16.97 16.02 -2.03
C ASN A 262 17.78 16.07 -0.70
N VAL A 263 17.52 17.08 0.13
CA VAL A 263 18.14 17.24 1.46
C VAL A 263 17.11 17.67 2.51
N ALA A 264 17.38 17.32 3.77
CA ALA A 264 16.68 17.86 4.91
C ALA A 264 17.36 19.16 5.37
N GLU A 265 16.64 20.27 5.38
CA GLU A 265 17.13 21.61 5.73
C GLU A 265 16.60 22.01 7.12
N ILE A 266 17.45 22.58 7.97
CA ILE A 266 17.05 23.04 9.31
C ILE A 266 16.08 24.20 9.18
N MET A 267 14.88 24.04 9.74
CA MET A 267 13.89 25.13 9.87
C MET A 267 14.09 25.91 11.15
N ARG A 268 14.24 25.19 12.27
CA ARG A 268 14.45 25.80 13.60
C ARG A 268 15.23 24.85 14.49
N ILE A 269 16.05 25.43 15.36
CA ILE A 269 16.71 24.73 16.47
C ILE A 269 15.77 24.83 17.67
N LYS A 270 15.49 23.70 18.32
CA LYS A 270 14.66 23.66 19.53
C LYS A 270 15.56 23.83 20.77
N GLU A 271 15.44 24.96 21.44
CA GLU A 271 16.14 25.19 22.72
C GLU A 271 15.40 24.53 23.90
N ASN A 272 14.06 24.46 23.81
CA ASN A 272 13.18 23.82 24.80
C ASN A 272 12.06 23.03 24.09
N ALA A 273 11.48 22.06 24.82
CA ALA A 273 10.27 21.39 24.36
C ALA A 273 9.12 22.38 24.25
N ASP A 274 8.33 22.29 23.16
CA ASP A 274 7.11 23.11 23.02
C ASP A 274 6.13 22.75 24.15
N ASP A 275 5.77 23.71 24.98
CA ASP A 275 4.74 23.55 26.01
C ASP A 275 3.37 23.88 25.39
N TYR A 276 2.64 22.84 24.99
CA TYR A 276 1.30 22.99 24.40
C TYR A 276 0.20 23.17 25.47
N ARG A 277 0.51 23.20 26.74
CA ARG A 277 -0.44 23.42 27.86
C ARG A 277 -1.70 22.58 27.71
N TYR A 278 -1.51 21.28 27.52
CA TYR A 278 -2.62 20.35 27.41
C TYR A 278 -3.51 20.37 28.64
N PHE A 279 -4.83 20.42 28.43
CA PHE A 279 -5.83 20.13 29.45
C PHE A 279 -7.07 19.51 28.79
N PRO A 280 -7.89 18.74 29.56
CA PRO A 280 -9.12 18.15 29.04
C PRO A 280 -10.03 19.22 28.46
N ASP A 281 -10.62 18.97 27.28
CA ASP A 281 -11.56 19.91 26.67
C ASP A 281 -12.84 20.00 27.52
N PRO A 282 -13.17 21.21 28.05
CA PRO A 282 -14.34 21.37 28.94
C PRO A 282 -15.67 21.21 28.22
N ASP A 283 -15.69 21.35 26.87
CA ASP A 283 -16.90 21.25 26.08
C ASP A 283 -17.15 19.80 25.58
N LEU A 284 -16.19 18.90 25.80
CA LEU A 284 -16.30 17.48 25.44
C LEU A 284 -16.24 16.61 26.68
N PRO A 285 -17.35 16.02 27.12
CA PRO A 285 -17.34 15.08 28.24
C PRO A 285 -16.50 13.84 27.90
N PRO A 286 -15.99 13.13 28.94
CA PRO A 286 -15.32 11.85 28.74
C PRO A 286 -16.20 10.90 27.95
N VAL A 287 -15.64 10.25 26.95
CA VAL A 287 -16.34 9.26 26.15
C VAL A 287 -16.26 7.89 26.81
N SER A 288 -17.39 7.22 26.98
CA SER A 288 -17.46 5.84 27.46
C SER A 288 -18.15 4.96 26.44
N LEU A 289 -17.45 3.93 25.96
CA LEU A 289 -17.94 3.01 24.93
C LEU A 289 -18.50 1.74 25.57
N GLU A 290 -19.62 1.28 25.06
CA GLU A 290 -20.14 -0.03 25.44
C GLU A 290 -19.26 -1.15 24.87
N LYS A 291 -19.08 -2.23 25.68
CA LYS A 291 -18.23 -3.35 25.26
C LYS A 291 -18.78 -4.04 24.00
N SER A 292 -20.09 -4.19 23.90
CA SER A 292 -20.77 -4.76 22.72
C SER A 292 -20.44 -3.94 21.47
N PHE A 293 -20.54 -2.62 21.53
CA PHE A 293 -20.22 -1.72 20.42
C PHE A 293 -18.76 -1.90 19.92
N ILE A 294 -17.81 -2.02 20.85
CA ILE A 294 -16.41 -2.27 20.49
C ILE A 294 -16.26 -3.64 19.81
N GLU A 295 -16.87 -4.70 20.35
CA GLU A 295 -16.73 -6.05 19.78
C GLU A 295 -17.43 -6.19 18.43
N ASP A 296 -18.58 -5.55 18.23
CA ASP A 296 -19.31 -5.53 16.95
C ASP A 296 -18.42 -4.92 15.84
N ILE A 297 -17.79 -3.78 16.11
CA ILE A 297 -16.89 -3.14 15.15
C ILE A 297 -15.64 -3.99 14.92
N LYS A 298 -15.03 -4.57 15.96
CA LYS A 298 -13.88 -5.46 15.79
C LYS A 298 -14.19 -6.65 14.90
N SER A 299 -15.40 -7.18 14.98
CA SER A 299 -15.83 -8.34 14.17
C SER A 299 -15.94 -8.02 12.68
N SER A 300 -16.10 -6.76 12.31
CA SER A 300 -16.19 -6.30 10.92
C SER A 300 -14.82 -6.16 10.23
N VAL A 301 -13.72 -6.20 10.99
CA VAL A 301 -12.36 -6.07 10.44
C VAL A 301 -12.04 -7.31 9.58
N PRO A 302 -11.70 -7.13 8.30
CA PRO A 302 -11.37 -8.24 7.42
C PRO A 302 -10.02 -8.87 7.75
N ILE A 303 -9.72 -10.00 7.12
CA ILE A 303 -8.36 -10.56 7.11
C ILE A 303 -7.43 -9.51 6.53
N LEU A 304 -6.30 -9.29 7.19
CA LEU A 304 -5.34 -8.24 6.83
C LEU A 304 -4.30 -8.74 5.80
N PRO A 305 -3.64 -7.83 5.08
CA PRO A 305 -2.67 -8.21 4.05
C PRO A 305 -1.60 -9.16 4.53
N PHE A 306 -1.02 -8.88 5.70
CA PHE A 306 0.05 -9.70 6.27
C PHE A 306 -0.40 -11.12 6.62
N ASP A 307 -1.65 -11.28 7.07
CA ASP A 307 -2.21 -12.57 7.42
C ASP A 307 -2.43 -13.41 6.14
N TYR A 308 -2.90 -12.79 5.06
CA TYR A 308 -2.98 -13.42 3.74
C TYR A 308 -1.60 -13.85 3.25
N GLU A 309 -0.61 -12.95 3.30
CA GLU A 309 0.76 -13.23 2.86
C GLU A 309 1.34 -14.44 3.61
N LYS A 310 1.19 -14.50 4.94
CA LYS A 310 1.63 -15.65 5.75
C LYS A 310 0.90 -16.93 5.41
N LYS A 311 -0.42 -16.85 5.26
CA LYS A 311 -1.24 -18.00 4.86
C LYS A 311 -0.75 -18.56 3.52
N TRP A 312 -0.65 -17.72 2.50
CA TRP A 312 -0.31 -18.17 1.15
C TRP A 312 1.12 -18.69 1.02
N MET A 313 2.06 -18.11 1.75
CA MET A 313 3.42 -18.65 1.81
C MET A 313 3.45 -20.05 2.45
N ASN A 314 2.74 -20.24 3.57
CA ASN A 314 2.78 -21.49 4.34
C ASN A 314 1.90 -22.59 3.75
N GLU A 315 0.69 -22.26 3.31
CA GLU A 315 -0.29 -23.25 2.86
C GLU A 315 -0.25 -23.50 1.36
N TYR A 316 0.04 -22.43 0.57
CA TYR A 316 0.01 -22.50 -0.90
C TYR A 316 1.41 -22.53 -1.52
N ASN A 317 2.47 -22.41 -0.70
CA ASN A 317 3.87 -22.41 -1.12
C ASN A 317 4.15 -21.35 -2.22
N LEU A 318 3.52 -20.17 -2.09
CA LEU A 318 3.77 -19.03 -2.96
C LEU A 318 5.00 -18.25 -2.48
N SER A 319 5.70 -17.60 -3.42
CA SER A 319 6.79 -16.69 -3.07
C SER A 319 6.25 -15.41 -2.39
N LEU A 320 7.07 -14.76 -1.57
CA LEU A 320 6.72 -13.50 -0.92
C LEU A 320 6.26 -12.44 -1.94
N ASN A 321 6.95 -12.36 -3.08
CA ASN A 321 6.59 -11.38 -4.12
C ASN A 321 5.20 -11.63 -4.70
N GLU A 322 4.84 -12.89 -4.98
CA GLU A 322 3.48 -13.26 -5.41
C GLU A 322 2.45 -12.87 -4.36
N CYS A 323 2.73 -13.18 -3.09
CA CYS A 323 1.85 -12.85 -1.98
C CYS A 323 1.64 -11.34 -1.83
N MET A 324 2.71 -10.53 -1.93
CA MET A 324 2.62 -9.07 -1.85
C MET A 324 1.82 -8.45 -3.00
N ILE A 325 1.90 -8.99 -4.21
CA ILE A 325 1.08 -8.54 -5.34
C ILE A 325 -0.38 -8.90 -5.11
N LEU A 326 -0.67 -10.14 -4.74
CA LEU A 326 -2.03 -10.63 -4.51
C LEU A 326 -2.71 -9.94 -3.31
N SER A 327 -1.94 -9.54 -2.29
CA SER A 327 -2.44 -8.82 -1.12
C SER A 327 -2.48 -7.30 -1.31
N SER A 328 -2.09 -6.78 -2.48
CA SER A 328 -1.97 -5.32 -2.70
C SER A 328 -3.28 -4.55 -2.50
N SER A 329 -4.42 -5.17 -2.76
CA SER A 329 -5.75 -4.67 -2.38
C SER A 329 -6.64 -5.79 -1.84
N LYS A 330 -7.65 -5.41 -1.06
CA LYS A 330 -8.64 -6.31 -0.49
C LYS A 330 -9.41 -7.10 -1.56
N ASP A 331 -9.74 -6.44 -2.67
CA ASP A 331 -10.54 -7.04 -3.73
C ASP A 331 -9.75 -8.08 -4.51
N ILE A 332 -8.45 -7.82 -4.75
CA ILE A 332 -7.54 -8.78 -5.36
C ILE A 332 -7.37 -10.01 -4.47
N ALA A 333 -7.15 -9.79 -3.15
CA ALA A 333 -6.98 -10.89 -2.20
C ALA A 333 -8.23 -11.78 -2.13
N LYS A 334 -9.41 -11.17 -2.08
CA LYS A 334 -10.68 -11.91 -2.10
C LYS A 334 -10.89 -12.68 -3.40
N TYR A 335 -10.62 -12.03 -4.54
CA TYR A 335 -10.75 -12.66 -5.85
C TYR A 335 -9.80 -13.86 -5.99
N PHE A 336 -8.56 -13.73 -5.54
CA PHE A 336 -7.61 -14.83 -5.54
C PHE A 336 -8.10 -16.01 -4.67
N GLU A 337 -8.57 -15.74 -3.45
CA GLU A 337 -9.15 -16.77 -2.57
C GLU A 337 -10.38 -17.42 -3.21
N GLU A 338 -11.23 -16.65 -3.88
CA GLU A 338 -12.39 -17.16 -4.61
C GLU A 338 -11.97 -18.11 -5.72
N VAL A 339 -11.00 -17.75 -6.56
CA VAL A 339 -10.47 -18.61 -7.63
C VAL A 339 -9.90 -19.91 -7.06
N VAL A 340 -9.15 -19.83 -5.95
CA VAL A 340 -8.61 -21.04 -5.28
C VAL A 340 -9.72 -21.90 -4.70
N SER A 341 -10.77 -21.30 -4.14
CA SER A 341 -11.93 -22.03 -3.58
C SER A 341 -12.70 -22.86 -4.63
N LEU A 342 -12.56 -22.52 -5.90
CA LEU A 342 -13.11 -23.24 -7.05
C LEU A 342 -12.24 -24.43 -7.51
N ASP A 343 -11.32 -24.92 -6.67
CA ASP A 343 -10.42 -26.04 -6.95
C ASP A 343 -9.35 -25.75 -8.03
N VAL A 344 -8.99 -24.48 -8.18
CA VAL A 344 -7.83 -24.09 -9.00
C VAL A 344 -6.56 -24.17 -8.15
N SER A 345 -5.51 -24.80 -8.69
CA SER A 345 -4.19 -24.83 -8.01
C SER A 345 -3.73 -23.40 -7.66
N PRO A 346 -3.38 -23.12 -6.40
CA PRO A 346 -2.95 -21.77 -5.97
C PRO A 346 -1.84 -21.19 -6.82
N LYS A 347 -0.88 -22.00 -7.26
CA LYS A 347 0.22 -21.55 -8.12
C LYS A 347 -0.26 -21.06 -9.50
N LYS A 348 -1.23 -21.80 -10.10
CA LYS A 348 -1.83 -21.39 -11.37
C LYS A 348 -2.71 -20.14 -11.20
N ALA A 349 -3.54 -20.13 -10.15
CA ALA A 349 -4.36 -18.95 -9.81
C ALA A 349 -3.47 -17.72 -9.60
N SER A 350 -2.38 -17.85 -8.82
CA SER A 350 -1.41 -16.76 -8.62
C SER A 350 -0.86 -16.23 -9.94
N THR A 351 -0.40 -17.10 -10.83
CA THR A 351 0.16 -16.70 -12.13
C THR A 351 -0.87 -15.93 -12.96
N TRP A 352 -2.09 -16.44 -13.08
CA TRP A 352 -3.13 -15.79 -13.89
C TRP A 352 -3.63 -14.48 -13.29
N VAL A 353 -3.79 -14.42 -11.99
CA VAL A 353 -4.24 -13.19 -11.32
C VAL A 353 -3.14 -12.14 -11.27
N SER A 354 -1.95 -12.49 -10.74
CA SER A 354 -0.89 -11.51 -10.49
C SER A 354 -0.13 -11.07 -11.74
N THR A 355 -0.11 -11.88 -12.81
CA THR A 355 0.62 -11.57 -14.04
C THR A 355 -0.32 -11.15 -15.17
N GLU A 356 -1.27 -12.00 -15.54
CA GLU A 356 -2.05 -11.76 -16.75
C GLU A 356 -3.22 -10.80 -16.51
N LEU A 357 -4.01 -11.02 -15.46
CA LEU A 357 -5.14 -10.16 -15.13
C LEU A 357 -4.65 -8.77 -14.68
N PHE A 358 -3.63 -8.72 -13.84
CA PHE A 358 -3.02 -7.46 -13.39
C PHE A 358 -2.45 -6.63 -14.54
N ARG A 359 -1.85 -7.30 -15.53
CA ARG A 359 -1.35 -6.63 -16.73
C ARG A 359 -2.48 -5.95 -17.50
N LEU A 360 -3.64 -6.59 -17.64
CA LEU A 360 -4.80 -6.00 -18.30
C LEU A 360 -5.34 -4.76 -17.58
N PHE A 361 -5.42 -4.79 -16.25
CA PHE A 361 -5.82 -3.61 -15.46
C PHE A 361 -4.87 -2.43 -15.68
N ASN A 362 -3.57 -2.69 -15.67
CA ASN A 362 -2.56 -1.66 -15.90
C ASN A 362 -2.62 -1.10 -17.33
N GLU A 363 -2.79 -1.96 -18.36
CA GLU A 363 -2.92 -1.55 -19.76
C GLU A 363 -4.17 -0.69 -19.98
N MET A 364 -5.28 -1.03 -19.33
CA MET A 364 -6.56 -0.32 -19.47
C MET A 364 -6.72 0.83 -18.48
N ASN A 365 -5.75 1.04 -17.58
CA ASN A 365 -5.77 2.07 -16.53
C ASN A 365 -7.08 2.06 -15.72
N THR A 366 -7.55 0.86 -15.34
CA THR A 366 -8.79 0.65 -14.58
C THR A 366 -8.51 0.03 -13.21
N ALA A 367 -9.36 0.35 -12.23
CA ALA A 367 -9.29 -0.29 -10.91
C ALA A 367 -9.76 -1.75 -10.97
N PHE A 368 -9.28 -2.59 -10.03
CA PHE A 368 -9.57 -4.02 -10.02
C PHE A 368 -11.08 -4.33 -9.82
N ASP A 369 -11.79 -3.54 -9.04
CA ASP A 369 -13.24 -3.66 -8.81
C ASP A 369 -14.08 -3.47 -10.07
N SER A 370 -13.52 -2.87 -11.11
CA SER A 370 -14.13 -2.69 -12.43
C SER A 370 -13.99 -3.91 -13.34
N SER A 371 -13.38 -5.02 -12.88
CA SER A 371 -13.18 -6.22 -13.69
C SER A 371 -14.51 -6.90 -14.07
N LYS A 372 -14.60 -7.30 -15.33
CA LYS A 372 -15.69 -8.11 -15.87
C LYS A 372 -15.36 -9.61 -15.90
N VAL A 373 -14.21 -10.00 -15.38
CA VAL A 373 -13.78 -11.40 -15.34
C VAL A 373 -14.19 -12.00 -14.00
N GLU A 374 -15.22 -12.83 -13.98
CA GLU A 374 -15.63 -13.54 -12.79
C GLU A 374 -14.66 -14.71 -12.46
N ALA A 375 -14.51 -15.04 -11.17
CA ALA A 375 -13.62 -16.12 -10.73
C ALA A 375 -13.93 -17.48 -11.41
N LYS A 376 -15.20 -17.76 -11.64
CA LYS A 376 -15.65 -18.97 -12.35
C LYS A 376 -15.22 -18.97 -13.82
N ASP A 377 -15.18 -17.83 -14.50
CA ASP A 377 -14.73 -17.76 -15.89
C ASP A 377 -13.23 -17.97 -15.97
N LEU A 378 -12.46 -17.38 -15.04
CA LEU A 378 -11.03 -17.64 -14.95
C LEU A 378 -10.73 -19.13 -14.66
N LYS A 379 -11.54 -19.77 -13.81
CA LYS A 379 -11.44 -21.22 -13.57
C LYS A 379 -11.66 -22.02 -14.85
N ILE A 380 -12.74 -21.75 -15.59
CA ILE A 380 -13.04 -22.44 -16.86
C ILE A 380 -11.87 -22.28 -17.82
N LEU A 381 -11.33 -21.06 -17.96
CA LEU A 381 -10.18 -20.78 -18.80
C LEU A 381 -8.96 -21.62 -18.42
N ILE A 382 -8.63 -21.68 -17.14
CA ILE A 382 -7.49 -22.46 -16.62
C ILE A 382 -7.72 -23.97 -16.86
N ASP A 383 -8.96 -24.44 -16.70
CA ASP A 383 -9.30 -25.85 -16.94
C ASP A 383 -9.21 -26.22 -18.41
N GLU A 384 -9.67 -25.38 -19.35
CA GLU A 384 -9.54 -25.63 -20.79
C GLU A 384 -8.07 -25.65 -21.25
N ILE A 385 -7.23 -24.81 -20.65
CA ILE A 385 -5.77 -24.86 -20.86
C ILE A 385 -5.18 -26.16 -20.28
N LYS A 386 -5.61 -26.57 -19.07
CA LYS A 386 -5.15 -27.81 -18.44
C LYS A 386 -5.53 -29.08 -19.25
N ARG A 387 -6.66 -29.00 -19.95
CA ARG A 387 -7.13 -30.09 -20.85
C ARG A 387 -6.48 -30.03 -22.24
N ASN A 388 -5.56 -29.08 -22.46
CA ASN A 388 -4.90 -28.84 -23.76
C ASN A 388 -5.87 -28.51 -24.91
N LYS A 389 -7.09 -28.03 -24.61
CA LYS A 389 -8.02 -27.56 -25.64
C LYS A 389 -7.64 -26.18 -26.21
N ILE A 390 -7.05 -25.34 -25.36
CA ILE A 390 -6.48 -24.05 -25.76
C ILE A 390 -5.06 -23.93 -25.24
N THR A 391 -4.23 -23.20 -25.96
CA THR A 391 -2.85 -22.91 -25.50
C THR A 391 -2.82 -21.81 -24.46
N PRO A 392 -1.77 -21.69 -23.63
CA PRO A 392 -1.61 -20.55 -22.73
C PRO A 392 -1.67 -19.20 -23.44
N ASN A 393 -1.16 -19.09 -24.69
CA ASN A 393 -1.22 -17.86 -25.45
C ASN A 393 -2.64 -17.52 -25.91
N SER A 394 -3.37 -18.51 -26.45
CA SER A 394 -4.80 -18.34 -26.76
C SER A 394 -5.61 -17.99 -25.51
N GLY A 395 -5.23 -18.59 -24.37
CA GLY A 395 -5.84 -18.27 -23.07
C GLY A 395 -5.70 -16.80 -22.66
N LYS A 396 -4.57 -16.15 -22.98
CA LYS A 396 -4.38 -14.70 -22.75
C LYS A 396 -5.30 -13.86 -23.63
N GLU A 397 -5.52 -14.28 -24.87
CA GLU A 397 -6.45 -13.61 -25.80
C GLU A 397 -7.90 -13.77 -25.31
N VAL A 398 -8.29 -14.97 -24.85
CA VAL A 398 -9.60 -15.23 -24.25
C VAL A 398 -9.80 -14.37 -22.98
N LEU A 399 -8.79 -14.27 -22.10
CA LEU A 399 -8.85 -13.43 -20.91
C LEU A 399 -9.02 -11.96 -21.27
N ARG A 400 -8.32 -11.47 -22.28
CA ARG A 400 -8.47 -10.11 -22.80
C ARG A 400 -9.89 -9.87 -23.34
N ALA A 401 -10.42 -10.81 -24.13
CA ALA A 401 -11.77 -10.72 -24.65
C ALA A 401 -12.84 -10.72 -23.53
N LEU A 402 -12.66 -11.54 -22.49
CA LEU A 402 -13.51 -11.50 -21.29
C LEU A 402 -13.49 -10.12 -20.63
N PHE A 403 -12.29 -9.60 -20.40
CA PHE A 403 -12.09 -8.30 -19.75
C PHE A 403 -12.72 -7.14 -20.54
N GLU A 404 -12.50 -7.08 -21.87
CA GLU A 404 -12.97 -6.02 -22.73
C GLU A 404 -14.48 -6.08 -23.00
N THR A 405 -15.02 -7.28 -23.18
CA THR A 405 -16.42 -7.45 -23.62
C THR A 405 -17.39 -7.74 -22.48
N GLY A 406 -16.93 -8.34 -21.37
CA GLY A 406 -17.76 -8.85 -20.30
C GLY A 406 -18.73 -9.95 -20.72
N LYS A 407 -18.47 -10.61 -21.87
CA LYS A 407 -19.28 -11.74 -22.34
C LYS A 407 -18.96 -13.01 -21.55
N ASN A 408 -19.88 -13.96 -21.54
CA ASN A 408 -19.66 -15.28 -20.94
C ASN A 408 -18.50 -16.00 -21.66
N ILE A 409 -17.63 -16.67 -20.89
CA ILE A 409 -16.48 -17.41 -21.45
C ILE A 409 -16.87 -18.44 -22.48
N SER A 410 -18.03 -19.13 -22.29
CA SER A 410 -18.51 -20.13 -23.24
C SER A 410 -18.90 -19.55 -24.60
N GLU A 411 -19.32 -18.30 -24.65
CA GLU A 411 -19.61 -17.58 -25.90
C GLU A 411 -18.31 -17.17 -26.59
N ILE A 412 -17.33 -16.71 -25.84
CA ILE A 412 -16.02 -16.29 -26.37
C ILE A 412 -15.29 -17.51 -26.94
N LEU A 413 -15.27 -18.64 -26.23
CA LEU A 413 -14.64 -19.86 -26.68
C LEU A 413 -15.30 -20.42 -27.95
N LYS A 414 -16.64 -20.27 -28.11
CA LYS A 414 -17.36 -20.72 -29.30
C LYS A 414 -17.23 -19.75 -30.49
N SER A 415 -17.18 -18.46 -30.24
CA SER A 415 -17.11 -17.43 -31.29
C SER A 415 -15.71 -17.15 -31.80
N GLY A 416 -14.68 -17.52 -31.03
CA GLY A 416 -13.28 -17.36 -31.38
C GLY A 416 -12.67 -18.65 -31.88
N ASP A 417 -11.74 -18.50 -32.80
CA ASP A 417 -10.96 -19.60 -33.39
C ASP A 417 -9.82 -20.01 -32.42
N PHE A 418 -10.20 -20.30 -31.13
CA PHE A 418 -9.25 -20.58 -30.05
C PHE A 418 -9.02 -22.10 -29.81
N ASP A 419 -9.91 -22.95 -30.32
CA ASP A 419 -9.87 -24.39 -30.11
C ASP A 419 -8.76 -25.02 -30.96
N SER A 420 -7.93 -25.83 -30.31
CA SER A 420 -6.87 -26.59 -30.98
C SER A 420 -7.33 -27.97 -31.45
N SER A 421 -8.55 -28.40 -31.05
CA SER A 421 -9.05 -29.75 -31.31
C SER A 421 -9.32 -30.04 -32.78
N ASP A 422 -9.61 -29.00 -33.60
CA ASP A 422 -9.87 -29.14 -35.02
C ASP A 422 -8.60 -29.03 -35.90
N ILE A 423 -7.43 -28.78 -35.29
CA ILE A 423 -6.18 -28.62 -36.01
C ILE A 423 -5.53 -30.00 -36.19
N ASN A 424 -5.51 -30.48 -37.42
CA ASN A 424 -4.78 -31.71 -37.79
C ASN A 424 -3.27 -31.47 -37.70
N THR A 425 -2.73 -31.51 -36.45
CA THR A 425 -1.33 -31.25 -36.15
C THR A 425 -0.39 -32.15 -36.93
N THR A 426 -0.78 -33.40 -37.18
CA THR A 426 0.01 -34.37 -37.89
C THR A 426 0.19 -34.00 -39.36
N GLU A 427 -0.86 -33.51 -40.02
CA GLU A 427 -0.81 -33.07 -41.42
C GLU A 427 -0.01 -31.78 -41.58
N ILE A 428 -0.12 -30.85 -40.66
CA ILE A 428 0.68 -29.60 -40.67
C ILE A 428 2.17 -29.94 -40.46
N ILE A 429 2.51 -30.87 -39.56
CA ILE A 429 3.89 -31.26 -39.36
C ILE A 429 4.43 -31.95 -40.64
N ASP A 430 3.65 -32.83 -41.27
CA ASP A 430 4.06 -33.45 -42.54
C ASP A 430 4.34 -32.38 -43.65
N LYS A 431 3.48 -31.37 -43.75
CA LYS A 431 3.67 -30.26 -44.66
C LYS A 431 4.94 -29.48 -44.35
N VAL A 432 5.20 -29.16 -43.05
CA VAL A 432 6.42 -28.45 -42.63
C VAL A 432 7.67 -29.25 -42.94
N LEU A 433 7.67 -30.58 -42.59
CA LEU A 433 8.82 -31.45 -42.85
C LEU A 433 9.08 -31.63 -44.35
N SER A 434 8.04 -31.74 -45.18
CA SER A 434 8.17 -31.82 -46.64
C SER A 434 8.70 -30.53 -47.25
N ASN A 435 8.38 -29.36 -46.70
CA ASN A 435 8.88 -28.06 -47.18
C ASN A 435 10.32 -27.77 -46.70
N CYS A 436 10.81 -28.46 -45.69
CA CYS A 436 12.12 -28.21 -45.06
C CYS A 436 13.04 -29.44 -45.17
N GLN A 437 13.07 -30.09 -46.32
CA GLN A 437 13.81 -31.39 -46.51
C GLN A 437 15.31 -31.29 -46.21
N ASN A 438 15.94 -30.16 -46.52
CA ASN A 438 17.37 -29.94 -46.22
C ASN A 438 17.64 -29.94 -44.74
N GLU A 439 16.80 -29.25 -43.96
CA GLU A 439 16.90 -29.20 -42.52
C GLU A 439 16.60 -30.53 -41.84
N VAL A 440 15.66 -31.33 -42.41
CA VAL A 440 15.36 -32.69 -41.97
C VAL A 440 16.62 -33.58 -42.17
N LEU A 441 17.26 -33.49 -43.33
CA LEU A 441 18.50 -34.27 -43.57
C LEU A 441 19.64 -33.87 -42.62
N ARG A 442 19.76 -32.59 -42.25
CA ARG A 442 20.74 -32.13 -41.31
C ARG A 442 20.43 -32.57 -39.90
N TYR A 443 19.15 -32.55 -39.51
CA TYR A 443 18.71 -33.07 -38.22
C TYR A 443 19.04 -34.61 -38.08
N LYS A 444 18.74 -35.40 -39.11
CA LYS A 444 19.08 -36.84 -39.16
C LYS A 444 20.59 -37.09 -39.19
N LYS A 445 21.42 -36.12 -39.53
CA LYS A 445 22.90 -36.16 -39.43
C LYS A 445 23.45 -35.73 -38.07
N GLY A 446 22.56 -35.46 -37.09
CA GLY A 446 22.98 -35.12 -35.73
C GLY A 446 22.87 -33.66 -35.31
N GLU A 447 22.34 -32.76 -36.15
CA GLU A 447 22.08 -31.35 -35.76
C GLU A 447 20.76 -31.23 -34.97
N GLU A 448 20.70 -31.81 -33.77
CA GLU A 448 19.48 -31.88 -32.94
C GLU A 448 18.89 -30.49 -32.60
N LYS A 449 19.69 -29.40 -32.63
CA LYS A 449 19.23 -28.03 -32.39
C LYS A 449 18.17 -27.56 -33.41
N LEU A 450 18.09 -28.20 -34.58
CA LEU A 450 17.09 -27.87 -35.61
C LEU A 450 15.65 -28.24 -35.19
N ILE A 451 15.46 -28.98 -34.13
CA ILE A 451 14.11 -29.24 -33.60
C ILE A 451 13.41 -27.92 -33.23
N GLY A 452 14.15 -26.94 -32.69
CA GLY A 452 13.63 -25.60 -32.39
C GLY A 452 13.17 -24.85 -33.64
N PHE A 453 13.85 -25.02 -34.76
CA PHE A 453 13.44 -24.47 -36.07
C PHE A 453 12.11 -25.05 -36.55
N PHE A 454 11.96 -26.39 -36.51
CA PHE A 454 10.70 -27.06 -36.90
C PHE A 454 9.54 -26.63 -36.03
N ILE A 455 9.74 -26.56 -34.70
CA ILE A 455 8.76 -26.05 -33.74
C ILE A 455 8.32 -24.62 -34.13
N GLY A 456 9.27 -23.76 -34.49
CA GLY A 456 8.98 -22.39 -34.94
C GLY A 456 8.14 -22.36 -36.22
N GLN A 457 8.41 -23.23 -37.17
CA GLN A 457 7.64 -23.33 -38.41
C GLN A 457 6.22 -23.88 -38.19
N VAL A 458 6.07 -24.93 -37.36
CA VAL A 458 4.76 -25.47 -36.98
C VAL A 458 3.95 -24.43 -36.20
N ASN A 459 4.55 -23.69 -35.26
CA ASN A 459 3.88 -22.62 -34.54
C ASN A 459 3.42 -21.49 -35.48
N LYS A 460 4.16 -21.18 -36.52
CA LYS A 460 3.77 -20.19 -37.50
C LYS A 460 2.55 -20.64 -38.34
N GLU A 461 2.53 -21.89 -38.79
CA GLU A 461 1.42 -22.48 -39.56
C GLU A 461 0.16 -22.64 -38.70
N THR A 462 0.32 -23.05 -37.41
CA THR A 462 -0.78 -23.21 -36.50
C THR A 462 -1.20 -21.92 -35.77
N LYS A 463 -0.51 -20.80 -36.05
CA LYS A 463 -0.67 -19.49 -35.34
C LYS A 463 -0.55 -19.63 -33.82
N GLY A 464 0.27 -20.58 -33.34
CA GLY A 464 0.46 -20.83 -31.90
C GLY A 464 -0.71 -21.52 -31.19
N LYS A 465 -1.66 -22.06 -31.92
CA LYS A 465 -2.86 -22.71 -31.35
C LYS A 465 -2.64 -24.14 -30.87
N VAL A 466 -1.52 -24.79 -31.21
CA VAL A 466 -1.16 -26.14 -30.77
C VAL A 466 -0.13 -26.07 -29.65
N SER A 467 -0.30 -26.89 -28.62
CA SER A 467 0.63 -26.87 -27.48
C SER A 467 2.04 -27.32 -27.90
N HIS A 468 3.04 -26.68 -27.31
CA HIS A 468 4.44 -26.98 -27.58
C HIS A 468 4.80 -28.47 -27.30
N GLU A 469 4.17 -29.05 -26.28
CA GLU A 469 4.36 -30.45 -25.91
C GLU A 469 3.86 -31.41 -27.00
N ILE A 470 2.69 -31.14 -27.56
CA ILE A 470 2.12 -31.94 -28.66
C ILE A 470 3.01 -31.84 -29.91
N VAL A 471 3.44 -30.62 -30.24
CA VAL A 471 4.31 -30.37 -31.39
C VAL A 471 5.66 -31.11 -31.25
N ILE A 472 6.28 -31.07 -30.06
CA ILE A 472 7.54 -31.76 -29.78
C ILE A 472 7.36 -33.29 -29.88
N ALA A 473 6.31 -33.81 -29.26
CA ALA A 473 6.06 -35.26 -29.26
C ALA A 473 5.89 -35.80 -30.69
N GLU A 474 5.07 -35.13 -31.50
CA GLU A 474 4.84 -35.56 -32.89
C GLU A 474 6.06 -35.35 -33.82
N LEU A 475 6.77 -34.21 -33.69
CA LEU A 475 8.03 -33.97 -34.42
C LEU A 475 9.08 -35.00 -34.04
N SER A 476 9.25 -35.32 -32.75
CA SER A 476 10.24 -36.31 -32.30
C SER A 476 9.94 -37.72 -32.81
N LYS A 477 8.66 -38.05 -32.97
CA LYS A 477 8.23 -39.33 -33.56
C LYS A 477 8.57 -39.38 -35.05
N LYS A 478 8.19 -38.34 -35.82
CA LYS A 478 8.37 -38.29 -37.30
C LYS A 478 9.81 -38.05 -37.74
N LEU A 479 10.63 -37.43 -36.93
CA LEU A 479 12.06 -37.18 -37.23
C LEU A 479 12.97 -38.40 -36.90
N LYS A 480 12.46 -39.33 -36.06
CA LYS A 480 13.16 -40.58 -35.76
C LYS A 480 12.93 -41.68 -36.81
N ASP A 481 11.79 -41.64 -37.48
CA ASP A 481 11.48 -42.48 -38.64
C ASP A 481 12.14 -41.84 -39.91
#